data_47052eb517e361d8086dadea9d1575f0
#
_entry.id   47052eb517e361d8086dadea9d1575f0
#
_cell.length_a   1.000
_cell.length_b   1.000
_cell.length_c   1.000
_cell.angle_alpha   90.00
_cell.angle_beta   90.00
_cell.angle_gamma   90.00
#
_symmetry.space_group_name_H-M   'P 1'
#
loop_
_entity.id
_entity.type
_entity.pdbx_description
1 polymer ?
#
loop_
_entity_poly.entity_id
_entity_poly.type
_entity_poly.pdbx_seq_one_letter_code
_entity_poly.pdbx_strand_id
1 'polypeptide(L)'
;MSILCTEQHENFRLKVRAFAEKEIKPIAAQLDEDEIFSVNLTKKMGQAGLFGIDIPTEYGGQGLDTLSYIIAVEELARIDGSQAATMAAHNSLGLAPIYHFGTKEQRNKYVPLLTSGEGLWAFGLTEATAGSDAQGVQTIADKNKDHWLINGSKRYITNGSNPLMKGITVLAITNEENGKKRFSTLLVDRNTDGLKTQRMLGKMMWRASDTAEITLDNVQTPKEKLLGKEDKGLGQMLKTLDSGRLSIAAMGLGLAQGAFEMALAYSKEREQFGKPISHYQSISFKLADMALKLDLARNTLYNACALKDVNKSFGKEAAMSKLYCSEIAKEIADEAVQIFSGQGLLKSSPIERFYRDQRILQIGEGTSEILRIVISKHLGLA
;
A
#
# COMPACT_ATOMS: atom_id res chain seq x y z
N MET A 1 -5.81 -22.38 8.49
CA MET A 1 -6.06 -21.22 9.39
C MET A 1 -4.78 -21.02 10.20
N SER A 2 -4.20 -19.82 10.22
CA SER A 2 -3.00 -19.55 11.02
C SER A 2 -3.36 -19.56 12.50
N ILE A 3 -2.51 -20.10 13.35
CA ILE A 3 -2.69 -20.11 14.81
C ILE A 3 -2.76 -18.68 15.39
N LEU A 4 -2.31 -17.68 14.62
CA LEU A 4 -2.36 -16.27 14.99
C LEU A 4 -3.73 -15.61 14.72
N CYS A 5 -4.62 -16.29 13.98
CA CYS A 5 -5.96 -15.79 13.68
C CYS A 5 -6.96 -16.25 14.75
N THR A 6 -7.68 -15.30 15.31
CA THR A 6 -8.84 -15.56 16.17
C THR A 6 -10.11 -15.74 15.32
N GLU A 7 -11.21 -16.18 15.93
CA GLU A 7 -12.53 -16.21 15.29
C GLU A 7 -12.97 -14.81 14.80
N GLN A 8 -12.64 -13.75 15.53
CA GLN A 8 -12.91 -12.37 15.12
C GLN A 8 -12.20 -12.02 13.81
N HIS A 9 -10.93 -12.41 13.64
CA HIS A 9 -10.17 -12.21 12.41
C HIS A 9 -10.80 -12.93 11.22
N GLU A 10 -11.23 -14.17 11.41
CA GLU A 10 -11.87 -14.95 10.33
C GLU A 10 -13.26 -14.40 9.96
N ASN A 11 -14.05 -13.97 10.94
CA ASN A 11 -15.31 -13.28 10.68
C ASN A 11 -15.11 -11.97 9.93
N PHE A 12 -14.07 -11.22 10.27
CA PHE A 12 -13.70 -9.99 9.56
C PHE A 12 -13.22 -10.29 8.14
N ARG A 13 -12.37 -11.30 7.95
CA ARG A 13 -11.96 -11.81 6.63
C ARG A 13 -13.15 -12.10 5.73
N LEU A 14 -14.13 -12.85 6.23
CA LEU A 14 -15.32 -13.22 5.46
C LEU A 14 -16.14 -11.99 5.04
N LYS A 15 -16.25 -10.98 5.90
CA LYS A 15 -16.92 -9.71 5.57
C LYS A 15 -16.19 -8.95 4.44
N VAL A 16 -14.87 -8.82 4.55
CA VAL A 16 -14.08 -8.12 3.53
C VAL A 16 -14.08 -8.89 2.21
N ARG A 17 -13.98 -10.23 2.26
CA ARG A 17 -14.08 -11.10 1.09
C ARG A 17 -15.41 -10.93 0.38
N ALA A 18 -16.52 -10.96 1.11
CA ALA A 18 -17.85 -10.74 0.54
C ALA A 18 -17.97 -9.37 -0.11
N PHE A 19 -17.42 -8.33 0.52
CA PHE A 19 -17.36 -6.99 -0.07
C PHE A 19 -16.56 -6.99 -1.38
N ALA A 20 -15.37 -7.56 -1.39
CA ALA A 20 -14.49 -7.57 -2.57
C ALA A 20 -15.12 -8.34 -3.74
N GLU A 21 -15.71 -9.50 -3.49
CA GLU A 21 -16.42 -10.30 -4.52
C GLU A 21 -17.64 -9.57 -5.08
N LYS A 22 -18.40 -8.86 -4.23
CA LYS A 22 -19.64 -8.18 -4.63
C LYS A 22 -19.40 -6.84 -5.30
N GLU A 23 -18.53 -6.00 -4.74
CA GLU A 23 -18.41 -4.60 -5.13
C GLU A 23 -17.19 -4.32 -6.05
N ILE A 24 -16.11 -5.10 -5.92
CA ILE A 24 -14.87 -4.87 -6.69
C ILE A 24 -14.79 -5.77 -7.92
N LYS A 25 -14.92 -7.07 -7.74
CA LYS A 25 -14.71 -8.08 -8.79
C LYS A 25 -15.48 -7.81 -10.09
N PRO A 26 -16.78 -7.40 -10.05
CA PRO A 26 -17.55 -7.20 -11.28
C PRO A 26 -17.07 -6.05 -12.15
N ILE A 27 -16.38 -5.06 -11.58
CA ILE A 27 -15.98 -3.82 -12.28
C ILE A 27 -14.46 -3.66 -12.44
N ALA A 28 -13.66 -4.52 -11.78
CA ALA A 28 -12.20 -4.38 -11.72
C ALA A 28 -11.55 -4.38 -13.10
N ALA A 29 -11.97 -5.26 -14.03
CA ALA A 29 -11.44 -5.35 -15.39
C ALA A 29 -11.70 -4.07 -16.20
N GLN A 30 -12.92 -3.52 -16.11
CA GLN A 30 -13.28 -2.30 -16.79
C GLN A 30 -12.53 -1.09 -16.25
N LEU A 31 -12.41 -0.97 -14.93
CA LEU A 31 -11.66 0.11 -14.29
C LEU A 31 -10.17 0.08 -14.67
N ASP A 32 -9.58 -1.12 -14.77
CA ASP A 32 -8.20 -1.31 -15.23
C ASP A 32 -8.04 -0.90 -16.71
N GLU A 33 -8.95 -1.35 -17.59
CA GLU A 33 -8.90 -1.03 -19.02
C GLU A 33 -8.98 0.47 -19.26
N ASP A 34 -9.92 1.15 -18.59
CA ASP A 34 -10.17 2.58 -18.76
C ASP A 34 -9.24 3.47 -17.91
N GLU A 35 -8.39 2.89 -17.11
CA GLU A 35 -7.54 3.60 -16.12
C GLU A 35 -8.36 4.52 -15.22
N ILE A 36 -9.54 4.12 -14.74
CA ILE A 36 -10.44 4.98 -13.97
C ILE A 36 -10.30 4.72 -12.47
N PHE A 37 -9.98 5.77 -11.70
CA PHE A 37 -10.16 5.78 -10.24
C PHE A 37 -11.66 5.93 -9.91
N SER A 38 -12.22 4.94 -9.23
CA SER A 38 -13.64 4.94 -8.89
C SER A 38 -13.92 5.63 -7.55
N VAL A 39 -14.40 6.87 -7.61
CA VAL A 39 -14.86 7.63 -6.42
C VAL A 39 -15.97 6.89 -5.68
N ASN A 40 -16.95 6.34 -6.42
CA ASN A 40 -18.07 5.62 -5.82
C ASN A 40 -17.63 4.37 -5.06
N LEU A 41 -16.75 3.55 -5.65
CA LEU A 41 -16.22 2.36 -4.99
C LEU A 41 -15.39 2.73 -3.75
N THR A 42 -14.57 3.79 -3.84
CA THR A 42 -13.78 4.27 -2.71
C THR A 42 -14.67 4.72 -1.54
N LYS A 43 -15.77 5.44 -1.81
CA LYS A 43 -16.76 5.78 -0.78
C LYS A 43 -17.43 4.54 -0.17
N LYS A 44 -17.78 3.53 -0.99
CA LYS A 44 -18.30 2.26 -0.48
C LYS A 44 -17.29 1.54 0.43
N MET A 45 -15.98 1.59 0.12
CA MET A 45 -14.93 1.07 1.01
C MET A 45 -14.94 1.79 2.37
N GLY A 46 -15.08 3.12 2.39
CA GLY A 46 -15.23 3.89 3.63
C GLY A 46 -16.48 3.48 4.42
N GLN A 47 -17.63 3.40 3.76
CA GLN A 47 -18.90 2.95 4.37
C GLN A 47 -18.83 1.51 4.93
N ALA A 48 -18.02 0.66 4.32
CA ALA A 48 -17.73 -0.69 4.82
C ALA A 48 -16.71 -0.71 5.98
N GLY A 49 -16.21 0.48 6.41
CA GLY A 49 -15.23 0.62 7.48
C GLY A 49 -13.82 0.18 7.10
N LEU A 50 -13.46 0.19 5.82
CA LEU A 50 -12.13 -0.22 5.36
C LEU A 50 -11.07 0.88 5.49
N PHE A 51 -11.46 2.09 5.91
CA PHE A 51 -10.54 3.16 6.27
C PHE A 51 -10.47 3.34 7.78
N GLY A 52 -9.26 3.35 8.32
CA GLY A 52 -9.04 3.45 9.77
C GLY A 52 -9.41 2.18 10.55
N ILE A 53 -9.11 0.99 10.00
CA ILE A 53 -9.41 -0.29 10.65
C ILE A 53 -8.75 -0.39 12.04
N ASP A 54 -7.48 0.02 12.16
CA ASP A 54 -6.68 0.02 13.38
C ASP A 54 -6.68 1.39 14.12
N ILE A 55 -7.55 2.32 13.70
CA ILE A 55 -7.75 3.62 14.36
C ILE A 55 -8.87 3.49 15.40
N PRO A 56 -8.70 4.09 16.58
CA PRO A 56 -9.73 4.06 17.63
C PRO A 56 -11.08 4.60 17.18
N THR A 57 -12.15 4.08 17.78
CA THR A 57 -13.55 4.45 17.48
C THR A 57 -13.85 5.91 17.80
N GLU A 58 -13.15 6.53 18.76
CA GLU A 58 -13.30 7.97 19.06
C GLU A 58 -12.94 8.89 17.88
N TYR A 59 -12.13 8.40 16.93
CA TYR A 59 -11.79 9.08 15.69
C TYR A 59 -12.53 8.52 14.47
N GLY A 60 -13.58 7.70 14.67
CA GLY A 60 -14.37 7.11 13.60
C GLY A 60 -13.74 5.86 12.96
N GLY A 61 -12.66 5.33 13.51
CA GLY A 61 -12.08 4.05 13.11
C GLY A 61 -12.82 2.84 13.68
N GLN A 62 -12.35 1.64 13.38
CA GLN A 62 -12.96 0.41 13.88
C GLN A 62 -12.36 -0.08 15.21
N GLY A 63 -11.21 0.44 15.64
CA GLY A 63 -10.51 0.03 16.86
C GLY A 63 -10.04 -1.42 16.84
N LEU A 64 -9.84 -1.99 15.64
CA LEU A 64 -9.28 -3.33 15.47
C LEU A 64 -7.75 -3.30 15.49
N ASP A 65 -7.12 -4.46 15.39
CA ASP A 65 -5.67 -4.61 15.41
C ASP A 65 -5.01 -4.53 14.02
N THR A 66 -3.68 -4.56 14.01
CA THR A 66 -2.89 -4.54 12.76
C THR A 66 -3.19 -5.76 11.89
N LEU A 67 -3.38 -6.94 12.51
CA LEU A 67 -3.68 -8.16 11.76
C LEU A 67 -5.00 -8.05 11.01
N SER A 68 -6.04 -7.47 11.61
CA SER A 68 -7.32 -7.19 10.94
C SER A 68 -7.13 -6.27 9.73
N TYR A 69 -6.33 -5.20 9.88
CA TYR A 69 -6.02 -4.31 8.75
C TYR A 69 -5.31 -5.07 7.61
N ILE A 70 -4.34 -5.88 7.93
CA ILE A 70 -3.57 -6.66 6.94
C ILE A 70 -4.44 -7.72 6.25
N ILE A 71 -5.35 -8.36 6.97
CA ILE A 71 -6.35 -9.26 6.39
C ILE A 71 -7.24 -8.53 5.38
N ALA A 72 -7.65 -7.28 5.68
CA ALA A 72 -8.43 -6.51 4.72
C ALA A 72 -7.65 -6.20 3.44
N VAL A 73 -6.38 -5.81 3.55
CA VAL A 73 -5.51 -5.58 2.39
C VAL A 73 -5.34 -6.87 1.56
N GLU A 74 -5.08 -8.01 2.22
CA GLU A 74 -4.96 -9.33 1.59
C GLU A 74 -6.22 -9.69 0.77
N GLU A 75 -7.41 -9.55 1.37
CA GLU A 75 -8.67 -9.91 0.71
C GLU A 75 -9.05 -8.99 -0.45
N LEU A 76 -8.74 -7.69 -0.37
CA LEU A 76 -8.92 -6.79 -1.50
C LEU A 76 -7.95 -7.12 -2.64
N ALA A 77 -6.66 -7.33 -2.32
CA ALA A 77 -5.62 -7.64 -3.30
C ALA A 77 -5.86 -9.00 -3.99
N ARG A 78 -6.50 -9.95 -3.31
CA ARG A 78 -6.94 -11.23 -3.87
C ARG A 78 -7.87 -11.05 -5.08
N ILE A 79 -8.54 -9.91 -5.18
CA ILE A 79 -9.46 -9.56 -6.28
C ILE A 79 -8.86 -8.49 -7.20
N ASP A 80 -8.25 -7.43 -6.63
CA ASP A 80 -7.76 -6.29 -7.41
C ASP A 80 -6.64 -5.52 -6.70
N GLY A 81 -5.48 -5.42 -7.35
CA GLY A 81 -4.34 -4.70 -6.82
C GLY A 81 -4.56 -3.19 -6.71
N SER A 82 -5.34 -2.59 -7.62
CA SER A 82 -5.59 -1.15 -7.65
C SER A 82 -6.39 -0.67 -6.43
N GLN A 83 -7.46 -1.41 -6.08
CA GLN A 83 -8.30 -1.05 -4.94
C GLN A 83 -7.59 -1.33 -3.61
N ALA A 84 -6.82 -2.42 -3.53
CA ALA A 84 -5.96 -2.70 -2.40
C ALA A 84 -4.91 -1.59 -2.20
N ALA A 85 -4.28 -1.12 -3.29
CA ALA A 85 -3.31 -0.03 -3.24
C ALA A 85 -3.92 1.29 -2.75
N THR A 86 -5.12 1.64 -3.23
CA THR A 86 -5.85 2.83 -2.80
C THR A 86 -6.10 2.80 -1.29
N MET A 87 -6.61 1.67 -0.76
CA MET A 87 -6.89 1.50 0.66
C MET A 87 -5.60 1.43 1.50
N ALA A 88 -4.63 0.62 1.08
CA ALA A 88 -3.39 0.41 1.81
C ALA A 88 -2.59 1.71 1.96
N ALA A 89 -2.38 2.43 0.86
CA ALA A 89 -1.65 3.70 0.89
C ALA A 89 -2.38 4.77 1.74
N HIS A 90 -3.72 4.79 1.69
CA HIS A 90 -4.48 5.72 2.53
C HIS A 90 -4.32 5.40 4.02
N ASN A 91 -4.54 4.15 4.43
CA ASN A 91 -4.47 3.76 5.83
C ASN A 91 -3.04 3.89 6.39
N SER A 92 -2.04 3.29 5.74
CA SER A 92 -0.68 3.19 6.28
C SER A 92 0.16 4.45 6.07
N LEU A 93 0.01 5.15 4.95
CA LEU A 93 0.85 6.28 4.57
C LEU A 93 0.14 7.63 4.73
N GLY A 94 -1.17 7.69 4.46
CA GLY A 94 -1.96 8.91 4.58
C GLY A 94 -2.44 9.17 6.01
N LEU A 95 -3.25 8.29 6.53
CA LEU A 95 -3.95 8.42 7.81
C LEU A 95 -3.03 8.17 9.01
N ALA A 96 -2.30 7.04 9.01
CA ALA A 96 -1.50 6.61 10.16
C ALA A 96 -0.45 7.65 10.62
N PRO A 97 0.30 8.34 9.75
CA PRO A 97 1.22 9.39 10.20
C PRO A 97 0.54 10.52 10.95
N ILE A 98 -0.64 10.96 10.50
CA ILE A 98 -1.41 12.02 11.16
C ILE A 98 -1.89 11.53 12.54
N TYR A 99 -2.35 10.29 12.63
CA TYR A 99 -2.76 9.71 13.89
C TYR A 99 -1.59 9.55 14.87
N HIS A 100 -0.45 9.02 14.43
CA HIS A 100 0.67 8.70 15.32
C HIS A 100 1.52 9.92 15.71
N PHE A 101 1.73 10.87 14.80
CA PHE A 101 2.64 12.01 15.00
C PHE A 101 1.92 13.35 15.17
N GLY A 102 0.64 13.42 14.82
CA GLY A 102 -0.15 14.65 14.90
C GLY A 102 -0.43 15.11 16.32
N THR A 103 -0.63 16.41 16.49
CA THR A 103 -1.19 16.99 17.72
C THR A 103 -2.64 16.55 17.89
N LYS A 104 -3.21 16.78 19.07
CA LYS A 104 -4.64 16.48 19.33
C LYS A 104 -5.55 17.25 18.35
N GLU A 105 -5.22 18.50 18.06
CA GLU A 105 -5.95 19.36 17.13
C GLU A 105 -5.88 18.82 15.70
N GLN A 106 -4.70 18.39 15.26
CA GLN A 106 -4.52 17.76 13.94
C GLN A 106 -5.30 16.45 13.82
N ARG A 107 -5.24 15.58 14.84
CA ARG A 107 -6.02 14.34 14.87
C ARG A 107 -7.52 14.62 14.80
N ASN A 108 -8.03 15.50 15.64
CA ASN A 108 -9.45 15.86 15.67
C ASN A 108 -9.94 16.46 14.34
N LYS A 109 -9.07 17.23 13.66
CA LYS A 109 -9.41 17.86 12.37
C LYS A 109 -9.43 16.85 11.22
N TYR A 110 -8.43 15.98 11.13
CA TYR A 110 -8.20 15.18 9.93
C TYR A 110 -8.70 13.73 10.05
N VAL A 111 -8.47 13.08 11.18
CA VAL A 111 -8.68 11.63 11.29
C VAL A 111 -10.14 11.25 11.03
N PRO A 112 -11.18 11.91 11.61
CA PRO A 112 -12.56 11.54 11.34
C PRO A 112 -12.98 11.66 9.86
N LEU A 113 -12.46 12.68 9.17
CA LEU A 113 -12.70 12.85 7.73
C LEU A 113 -12.07 11.72 6.91
N LEU A 114 -10.90 11.25 7.32
CA LEU A 114 -10.12 10.24 6.61
C LEU A 114 -10.63 8.81 6.88
N THR A 115 -11.19 8.55 8.05
CA THR A 115 -11.81 7.25 8.38
C THR A 115 -13.17 7.07 7.73
N SER A 116 -13.91 8.15 7.44
CA SER A 116 -15.26 8.09 6.86
C SER A 116 -15.31 7.66 5.39
N GLY A 117 -14.20 7.75 4.65
CA GLY A 117 -14.18 7.57 3.19
C GLY A 117 -14.57 8.80 2.37
N GLU A 118 -14.88 9.93 3.01
CA GLU A 118 -15.15 11.21 2.33
C GLU A 118 -13.87 11.98 1.98
N GLY A 119 -12.72 11.49 2.43
CA GLY A 119 -11.43 12.05 2.14
C GLY A 119 -10.30 11.03 2.11
N LEU A 120 -9.35 11.23 1.19
CA LEU A 120 -8.08 10.51 1.14
C LEU A 120 -6.93 11.46 1.42
N TRP A 121 -5.84 10.93 1.97
CA TRP A 121 -4.62 11.69 2.24
C TRP A 121 -3.42 11.03 1.60
N ALA A 122 -2.56 11.82 0.97
CA ALA A 122 -1.39 11.35 0.24
C ALA A 122 -0.10 11.47 1.06
N PHE A 123 0.96 10.75 0.62
CA PHE A 123 2.27 10.69 1.28
C PHE A 123 3.38 11.13 0.32
N GLY A 124 3.91 12.32 0.53
CA GLY A 124 4.88 12.99 -0.34
C GLY A 124 6.31 12.82 0.15
N LEU A 125 6.89 11.64 -0.06
CA LEU A 125 8.32 11.36 0.20
C LEU A 125 9.12 11.43 -1.10
N THR A 126 8.81 10.57 -2.07
CA THR A 126 9.57 10.32 -3.29
C THR A 126 9.58 11.50 -4.24
N GLU A 127 10.75 11.76 -4.84
CA GLU A 127 10.98 12.74 -5.92
C GLU A 127 11.54 12.05 -7.16
N ALA A 128 11.60 12.75 -8.29
CA ALA A 128 12.14 12.20 -9.53
C ALA A 128 13.58 11.68 -9.39
N THR A 129 14.38 12.33 -8.53
CA THR A 129 15.79 12.03 -8.27
C THR A 129 16.05 11.35 -6.94
N ALA A 130 15.03 11.13 -6.09
CA ALA A 130 15.16 10.61 -4.74
C ALA A 130 14.08 9.56 -4.46
N GLY A 131 14.41 8.30 -4.68
CA GLY A 131 13.60 7.12 -4.35
C GLY A 131 14.24 6.31 -3.23
N SER A 132 15.13 5.38 -3.59
CA SER A 132 15.86 4.55 -2.62
C SER A 132 16.74 5.37 -1.68
N ASP A 133 17.33 6.45 -2.19
CA ASP A 133 17.98 7.47 -1.36
C ASP A 133 16.98 8.53 -0.91
N ALA A 134 16.26 8.24 0.19
CA ALA A 134 15.29 9.16 0.77
C ALA A 134 15.92 10.44 1.34
N GLN A 135 17.25 10.48 1.57
CA GLN A 135 17.96 11.68 2.00
C GLN A 135 18.29 12.61 0.83
N GLY A 136 18.20 12.11 -0.40
CA GLY A 136 18.44 12.85 -1.62
C GLY A 136 17.30 13.81 -2.03
N VAL A 137 16.19 13.90 -1.26
CA VAL A 137 15.08 14.81 -1.55
C VAL A 137 15.58 16.27 -1.60
N GLN A 138 14.98 17.05 -2.49
CA GLN A 138 15.35 18.43 -2.79
C GLN A 138 14.24 19.43 -2.45
N THR A 139 13.03 19.00 -2.16
CA THR A 139 11.96 19.87 -1.68
C THR A 139 12.41 20.62 -0.45
N ILE A 140 12.29 21.94 -0.44
CA ILE A 140 12.67 22.85 0.66
C ILE A 140 11.42 23.45 1.30
N ALA A 141 11.51 23.77 2.59
CA ALA A 141 10.48 24.49 3.30
C ALA A 141 11.12 25.55 4.20
N ASP A 142 11.02 26.80 3.77
CA ASP A 142 11.57 27.95 4.51
C ASP A 142 10.58 28.40 5.59
N LYS A 143 11.10 28.54 6.81
CA LYS A 143 10.31 28.98 7.96
C LYS A 143 10.23 30.49 8.02
N ASN A 144 9.06 31.05 7.80
CA ASN A 144 8.75 32.45 8.02
C ASN A 144 8.13 32.69 9.41
N LYS A 145 7.77 33.96 9.72
CA LYS A 145 7.20 34.31 11.02
C LYS A 145 5.96 33.48 11.38
N ASP A 146 5.03 33.27 10.44
CA ASP A 146 3.72 32.64 10.71
C ASP A 146 3.41 31.45 9.83
N HIS A 147 4.27 31.09 8.88
CA HIS A 147 4.04 29.99 7.93
C HIS A 147 5.35 29.36 7.44
N TRP A 148 5.22 28.22 6.80
CA TRP A 148 6.24 27.57 5.99
C TRP A 148 5.99 27.91 4.53
N LEU A 149 7.04 28.25 3.77
CA LEU A 149 7.03 28.41 2.33
C LEU A 149 7.69 27.20 1.68
N ILE A 150 6.90 26.38 0.97
CA ILE A 150 7.35 25.11 0.43
C ILE A 150 7.52 25.20 -1.07
N ASN A 151 8.70 24.77 -1.56
CA ASN A 151 9.04 24.69 -2.98
C ASN A 151 9.64 23.32 -3.31
N GLY A 152 9.17 22.71 -4.41
CA GLY A 152 9.68 21.42 -4.87
C GLY A 152 8.65 20.59 -5.62
N SER A 153 8.91 19.29 -5.74
CA SER A 153 8.00 18.36 -6.39
C SER A 153 8.05 16.98 -5.75
N LYS A 154 6.96 16.22 -5.87
CA LYS A 154 6.87 14.81 -5.44
C LYS A 154 6.35 13.98 -6.59
N ARG A 155 6.80 12.72 -6.69
CA ARG A 155 6.48 11.86 -7.81
C ARG A 155 6.04 10.47 -7.35
N TYR A 156 5.22 9.81 -8.17
CA TYR A 156 4.64 8.50 -7.89
C TYR A 156 3.74 8.48 -6.64
N ILE A 157 2.99 9.54 -6.41
CA ILE A 157 2.19 9.74 -5.20
C ILE A 157 0.81 9.09 -5.36
N THR A 158 0.59 7.98 -4.66
CA THR A 158 -0.72 7.31 -4.61
C THR A 158 -1.75 8.20 -3.91
N ASN A 159 -2.97 8.22 -4.43
CA ASN A 159 -4.07 9.06 -3.97
C ASN A 159 -3.79 10.57 -4.08
N GLY A 160 -2.86 10.99 -4.95
CA GLY A 160 -2.34 12.36 -5.01
C GLY A 160 -3.11 13.31 -5.91
N SER A 161 -4.08 12.86 -6.73
CA SER A 161 -4.80 13.73 -7.68
C SER A 161 -6.30 13.47 -7.79
N ASN A 162 -6.82 12.41 -7.16
CA ASN A 162 -8.22 12.05 -7.27
C ASN A 162 -9.15 13.06 -6.55
N PRO A 163 -10.46 13.07 -6.88
CA PRO A 163 -11.42 14.03 -6.31
C PRO A 163 -11.60 13.94 -4.79
N LEU A 164 -11.26 12.80 -4.17
CA LEU A 164 -11.35 12.60 -2.71
C LEU A 164 -10.08 13.05 -1.97
N MET A 165 -9.01 13.43 -2.66
CA MET A 165 -7.79 13.92 -2.01
C MET A 165 -8.09 15.18 -1.18
N LYS A 166 -7.74 15.16 0.11
CA LYS A 166 -7.88 16.30 1.05
C LYS A 166 -6.56 16.98 1.36
N GLY A 167 -5.44 16.31 1.11
CA GLY A 167 -4.13 16.86 1.33
C GLY A 167 -3.01 15.85 1.20
N ILE A 168 -1.82 16.29 1.52
CA ILE A 168 -0.59 15.52 1.42
C ILE A 168 0.34 15.81 2.60
N THR A 169 0.97 14.77 3.14
CA THR A 169 2.11 14.91 4.06
C THR A 169 3.39 15.03 3.24
N VAL A 170 4.11 16.14 3.35
CA VAL A 170 5.30 16.44 2.55
C VAL A 170 6.56 16.36 3.40
N LEU A 171 7.56 15.57 2.99
CA LEU A 171 8.92 15.67 3.51
C LEU A 171 9.65 16.79 2.80
N ALA A 172 10.21 17.73 3.57
CA ALA A 172 11.00 18.85 3.05
C ALA A 172 12.26 19.08 3.90
N ILE A 173 13.29 19.65 3.27
CA ILE A 173 14.47 20.19 3.95
C ILE A 173 14.02 21.48 4.66
N THR A 174 14.21 21.54 5.97
CA THR A 174 13.84 22.72 6.78
C THR A 174 15.05 23.42 7.37
N ASN A 175 16.20 22.76 7.39
CA ASN A 175 17.42 23.32 7.91
C ASN A 175 18.63 22.59 7.32
N GLU A 176 19.79 23.21 7.40
CA GLU A 176 21.09 22.60 7.12
C GLU A 176 22.07 22.95 8.24
N GLU A 177 22.62 21.94 8.88
CA GLU A 177 23.56 22.11 9.99
C GLU A 177 24.83 21.31 9.72
N ASN A 178 25.99 21.99 9.68
CA ASN A 178 27.31 21.40 9.39
C ASN A 178 27.33 20.55 8.08
N GLY A 179 26.69 21.06 7.01
CA GLY A 179 26.59 20.38 5.71
C GLY A 179 25.62 19.18 5.71
N LYS A 180 24.84 18.98 6.78
CA LYS A 180 23.85 17.91 6.87
C LYS A 180 22.44 18.48 6.81
N LYS A 181 21.66 18.05 5.84
CA LYS A 181 20.26 18.38 5.69
C LYS A 181 19.45 17.90 6.89
N ARG A 182 18.55 18.73 7.38
CA ARG A 182 17.53 18.42 8.38
C ARG A 182 16.16 18.46 7.70
N PHE A 183 15.31 17.55 8.07
CA PHE A 183 14.03 17.34 7.39
C PHE A 183 12.88 17.45 8.38
N SER A 184 11.80 18.09 7.94
CA SER A 184 10.53 18.09 8.65
C SER A 184 9.42 17.57 7.76
N THR A 185 8.33 17.13 8.37
CA THR A 185 7.10 16.74 7.69
C THR A 185 6.03 17.80 7.86
N LEU A 186 5.43 18.21 6.77
CA LEU A 186 4.43 19.27 6.73
C LEU A 186 3.12 18.77 6.13
N LEU A 187 2.00 19.13 6.73
CA LEU A 187 0.67 18.84 6.20
C LEU A 187 0.28 19.98 5.23
N VAL A 188 -0.04 19.64 4.00
CA VAL A 188 -0.51 20.58 2.98
C VAL A 188 -1.93 20.18 2.58
N ASP A 189 -2.91 21.05 2.84
CA ASP A 189 -4.30 20.84 2.44
C ASP A 189 -4.43 20.95 0.90
N ARG A 190 -5.37 20.20 0.29
CA ARG A 190 -5.54 20.09 -1.17
C ARG A 190 -5.72 21.44 -1.88
N ASN A 191 -6.43 22.38 -1.23
CA ASN A 191 -6.79 23.68 -1.82
C ASN A 191 -5.81 24.80 -1.46
N THR A 192 -4.59 24.45 -1.02
CA THR A 192 -3.55 25.45 -0.75
C THR A 192 -3.01 26.00 -2.08
N ASP A 193 -2.94 27.32 -2.21
CA ASP A 193 -2.40 27.98 -3.41
C ASP A 193 -0.97 27.48 -3.69
N GLY A 194 -0.66 27.28 -4.98
CA GLY A 194 0.63 26.76 -5.41
C GLY A 194 0.74 25.23 -5.39
N LEU A 195 -0.18 24.50 -4.76
CA LEU A 195 -0.24 23.03 -4.85
C LEU A 195 -0.92 22.61 -6.15
N LYS A 196 -0.14 22.00 -7.06
CA LYS A 196 -0.63 21.45 -8.32
C LYS A 196 -0.47 19.94 -8.34
N THR A 197 -1.43 19.22 -8.90
CA THR A 197 -1.40 17.77 -9.00
C THR A 197 -1.68 17.35 -10.43
N GLN A 198 -0.90 16.41 -10.93
CA GLN A 198 -1.07 15.84 -12.27
C GLN A 198 -1.14 14.32 -12.17
N ARG A 199 -2.24 13.74 -12.65
CA ARG A 199 -2.41 12.29 -12.71
C ARG A 199 -1.43 11.67 -13.71
N MET A 200 -0.82 10.54 -13.34
CA MET A 200 0.04 9.75 -14.18
C MET A 200 -0.77 8.60 -14.80
N LEU A 201 -0.92 8.62 -16.12
CA LEU A 201 -1.59 7.59 -16.93
C LEU A 201 -0.57 6.70 -17.62
N GLY A 202 -1.04 5.64 -18.30
CA GLY A 202 -0.19 4.69 -19.04
C GLY A 202 0.63 3.78 -18.13
N LYS A 203 0.19 3.55 -16.89
CA LYS A 203 0.87 2.64 -15.98
C LYS A 203 0.74 1.20 -16.43
N MET A 204 1.79 0.41 -16.23
CA MET A 204 1.74 -1.03 -16.42
C MET A 204 0.80 -1.71 -15.41
N MET A 205 0.77 -1.23 -14.18
CA MET A 205 0.13 -1.88 -13.03
C MET A 205 -0.76 -0.90 -12.28
N TRP A 206 -1.70 -1.44 -11.48
CA TRP A 206 -2.63 -0.64 -10.65
C TRP A 206 -3.27 0.50 -11.45
N ARG A 207 -3.71 0.19 -12.66
CA ARG A 207 -4.20 1.20 -13.61
C ARG A 207 -5.43 1.94 -13.09
N ALA A 208 -6.27 1.26 -12.31
CA ALA A 208 -7.45 1.83 -11.67
C ALA A 208 -7.16 2.56 -10.34
N SER A 209 -5.90 2.61 -9.88
CA SER A 209 -5.46 3.44 -8.75
C SER A 209 -4.99 4.80 -9.23
N ASP A 210 -5.21 5.83 -8.43
CA ASP A 210 -4.69 7.18 -8.68
C ASP A 210 -3.22 7.26 -8.27
N THR A 211 -2.38 7.71 -9.19
CA THR A 211 -0.97 8.00 -8.96
C THR A 211 -0.65 9.36 -9.58
N ALA A 212 0.04 10.22 -8.85
CA ALA A 212 0.23 11.61 -9.27
C ALA A 212 1.69 12.07 -9.19
N GLU A 213 1.96 13.10 -9.96
CA GLU A 213 3.04 14.06 -9.78
C GLU A 213 2.48 15.29 -9.06
N ILE A 214 3.20 15.79 -8.06
CA ILE A 214 2.82 16.92 -7.22
C ILE A 214 3.86 18.02 -7.41
N THR A 215 3.41 19.23 -7.71
CA THR A 215 4.26 20.43 -7.75
C THR A 215 3.87 21.34 -6.59
N LEU A 216 4.87 21.83 -5.88
CA LEU A 216 4.78 22.78 -4.78
C LEU A 216 5.50 24.04 -5.23
N ASP A 217 4.74 25.09 -5.58
CA ASP A 217 5.23 26.35 -6.12
C ASP A 217 4.81 27.49 -5.19
N ASN A 218 5.73 27.91 -4.31
CA ASN A 218 5.49 28.90 -3.27
C ASN A 218 4.28 28.57 -2.38
N VAL A 219 4.10 27.29 -2.05
CA VAL A 219 3.01 26.82 -1.19
C VAL A 219 3.21 27.33 0.23
N GLN A 220 2.25 28.11 0.71
CA GLN A 220 2.25 28.62 2.08
C GLN A 220 1.37 27.75 2.97
N THR A 221 1.94 27.21 4.04
CA THR A 221 1.18 26.46 5.04
C THR A 221 1.48 26.97 6.45
N PRO A 222 0.45 27.15 7.33
CA PRO A 222 0.65 27.65 8.69
C PRO A 222 1.64 26.79 9.50
N LYS A 223 2.31 27.39 10.48
CA LYS A 223 3.30 26.68 11.34
C LYS A 223 2.71 25.46 12.05
N GLU A 224 1.44 25.53 12.42
CA GLU A 224 0.68 24.46 13.09
C GLU A 224 0.48 23.22 12.20
N LYS A 225 0.84 23.31 10.92
CA LYS A 225 0.85 22.18 9.98
C LYS A 225 2.13 21.34 10.05
N LEU A 226 3.10 21.69 10.89
CA LEU A 226 4.22 20.83 11.20
C LEU A 226 3.69 19.53 11.82
N LEU A 227 4.00 18.40 11.20
CA LEU A 227 3.63 17.07 11.73
C LEU A 227 4.77 16.55 12.61
N GLY A 228 4.49 16.35 13.88
CA GLY A 228 5.47 15.89 14.85
C GLY A 228 6.48 16.96 15.26
N LYS A 229 7.77 16.66 15.19
CA LYS A 229 8.86 17.57 15.62
C LYS A 229 9.67 18.09 14.45
N GLU A 230 10.02 19.38 14.49
CA GLU A 230 10.93 20.01 13.53
C GLU A 230 12.25 19.24 13.47
N ASP A 231 12.81 19.11 12.28
CA ASP A 231 14.07 18.42 11.98
C ASP A 231 14.09 16.90 12.27
N LYS A 232 12.93 16.29 12.51
CA LYS A 232 12.76 14.83 12.73
C LYS A 232 11.93 14.12 11.65
N GLY A 233 11.59 14.83 10.58
CA GLY A 233 10.66 14.36 9.54
C GLY A 233 11.14 13.09 8.84
N LEU A 234 12.41 12.98 8.49
CA LEU A 234 12.93 11.78 7.83
C LEU A 234 12.72 10.51 8.67
N GLY A 235 13.05 10.57 9.97
CA GLY A 235 12.84 9.44 10.88
C GLY A 235 11.36 9.07 11.02
N GLN A 236 10.45 10.06 11.00
CA GLN A 236 9.00 9.81 11.02
C GLN A 236 8.54 9.10 9.74
N MET A 237 8.99 9.57 8.56
CA MET A 237 8.68 8.95 7.27
C MET A 237 9.18 7.49 7.20
N LEU A 238 10.42 7.24 7.63
CA LEU A 238 10.99 5.88 7.63
C LEU A 238 10.23 4.94 8.59
N LYS A 239 9.83 5.44 9.77
CA LYS A 239 9.01 4.66 10.71
C LYS A 239 7.61 4.38 10.13
N THR A 240 7.04 5.29 9.37
CA THR A 240 5.78 5.08 8.63
C THR A 240 5.93 3.96 7.60
N LEU A 241 7.05 3.93 6.88
CA LEU A 241 7.33 2.88 5.89
C LEU A 241 7.44 1.47 6.51
N ASP A 242 7.87 1.32 7.78
CA ASP A 242 7.88 0.00 8.42
C ASP A 242 6.47 -0.60 8.53
N SER A 243 5.46 0.24 8.82
CA SER A 243 4.05 -0.19 8.78
C SER A 243 3.53 -0.36 7.35
N GLY A 244 3.92 0.51 6.42
CA GLY A 244 3.60 0.41 5.00
C GLY A 244 4.10 -0.90 4.37
N ARG A 245 5.28 -1.38 4.77
CA ARG A 245 5.83 -2.66 4.31
C ARG A 245 4.93 -3.86 4.63
N LEU A 246 4.22 -3.85 5.77
CA LEU A 246 3.22 -4.89 6.08
C LEU A 246 2.08 -4.85 5.07
N SER A 247 1.62 -3.66 4.70
CA SER A 247 0.56 -3.49 3.70
C SER A 247 0.98 -3.99 2.31
N ILE A 248 2.19 -3.67 1.87
CA ILE A 248 2.72 -4.16 0.59
C ILE A 248 2.92 -5.68 0.62
N ALA A 249 3.36 -6.24 1.75
CA ALA A 249 3.44 -7.69 1.94
C ALA A 249 2.05 -8.35 1.81
N ALA A 250 1.02 -7.76 2.44
CA ALA A 250 -0.36 -8.23 2.33
C ALA A 250 -0.90 -8.14 0.90
N MET A 251 -0.57 -7.07 0.17
CA MET A 251 -0.91 -6.96 -1.26
C MET A 251 -0.25 -8.07 -2.07
N GLY A 252 1.02 -8.36 -1.82
CA GLY A 252 1.74 -9.45 -2.47
C GLY A 252 1.12 -10.81 -2.19
N LEU A 253 0.80 -11.08 -0.92
CA LEU A 253 0.14 -12.29 -0.49
C LEU A 253 -1.25 -12.44 -1.12
N GLY A 254 -2.05 -11.36 -1.14
CA GLY A 254 -3.38 -11.35 -1.72
C GLY A 254 -3.38 -11.57 -3.23
N LEU A 255 -2.51 -10.87 -3.98
CA LEU A 255 -2.34 -11.09 -5.42
C LEU A 255 -1.88 -12.53 -5.72
N ALA A 256 -0.92 -13.04 -4.97
CA ALA A 256 -0.47 -14.43 -5.11
C ALA A 256 -1.61 -15.43 -4.82
N GLN A 257 -2.40 -15.19 -3.77
CA GLN A 257 -3.55 -16.02 -3.41
C GLN A 257 -4.60 -16.03 -4.52
N GLY A 258 -4.97 -14.85 -5.06
CA GLY A 258 -5.94 -14.75 -6.15
C GLY A 258 -5.46 -15.44 -7.43
N ALA A 259 -4.18 -15.27 -7.79
CA ALA A 259 -3.57 -15.95 -8.94
C ALA A 259 -3.57 -17.48 -8.76
N PHE A 260 -3.21 -17.96 -7.57
CA PHE A 260 -3.25 -19.38 -7.22
C PHE A 260 -4.66 -19.96 -7.32
N GLU A 261 -5.66 -19.29 -6.75
CA GLU A 261 -7.06 -19.75 -6.77
C GLU A 261 -7.58 -19.89 -8.21
N MET A 262 -7.28 -18.90 -9.07
CA MET A 262 -7.64 -18.95 -10.49
C MET A 262 -6.93 -20.10 -11.22
N ALA A 263 -5.63 -20.28 -11.01
CA ALA A 263 -4.86 -21.35 -11.63
C ALA A 263 -5.33 -22.73 -11.18
N LEU A 264 -5.64 -22.89 -9.90
CA LEU A 264 -6.17 -24.14 -9.31
C LEU A 264 -7.53 -24.49 -9.91
N ALA A 265 -8.46 -23.53 -10.00
CA ALA A 265 -9.77 -23.74 -10.61
C ALA A 265 -9.65 -24.11 -12.08
N TYR A 266 -8.91 -23.29 -12.86
CA TYR A 266 -8.70 -23.53 -14.29
C TYR A 266 -8.07 -24.91 -14.55
N SER A 267 -7.08 -25.33 -13.76
CA SER A 267 -6.40 -26.61 -13.95
C SER A 267 -7.31 -27.83 -13.77
N LYS A 268 -8.38 -27.71 -12.97
CA LYS A 268 -9.38 -28.78 -12.73
C LYS A 268 -10.41 -28.87 -13.84
N GLU A 269 -10.65 -27.76 -14.55
CA GLU A 269 -11.67 -27.67 -15.61
C GLU A 269 -11.06 -27.88 -17.00
N ARG A 270 -9.84 -27.34 -17.24
CA ARG A 270 -9.17 -27.43 -18.54
C ARG A 270 -8.68 -28.84 -18.79
N GLU A 271 -9.12 -29.42 -19.90
CA GLU A 271 -8.68 -30.75 -20.34
C GLU A 271 -7.68 -30.67 -21.51
N GLN A 272 -6.67 -31.51 -21.46
CA GLN A 272 -5.76 -31.83 -22.55
C GLN A 272 -5.37 -33.32 -22.49
N PHE A 273 -5.18 -33.94 -23.65
CA PHE A 273 -4.85 -35.36 -23.75
C PHE A 273 -5.84 -36.25 -22.97
N GLY A 274 -7.14 -35.88 -23.00
CA GLY A 274 -8.23 -36.68 -22.47
C GLY A 274 -8.45 -36.63 -20.95
N LYS A 275 -7.82 -35.68 -20.24
CA LYS A 275 -8.04 -35.51 -18.79
C LYS A 275 -7.74 -34.06 -18.35
N PRO A 276 -8.27 -33.63 -17.17
CA PRO A 276 -7.93 -32.35 -16.58
C PRO A 276 -6.42 -32.16 -16.44
N ILE A 277 -5.94 -30.95 -16.71
CA ILE A 277 -4.49 -30.68 -16.66
C ILE A 277 -3.91 -30.79 -15.24
N SER A 278 -4.73 -30.66 -14.21
CA SER A 278 -4.34 -30.89 -12.80
C SER A 278 -3.85 -32.31 -12.53
N HIS A 279 -4.19 -33.30 -13.39
CA HIS A 279 -3.76 -34.70 -13.26
C HIS A 279 -2.34 -34.95 -13.81
N TYR A 280 -1.68 -33.93 -14.39
CA TYR A 280 -0.28 -34.04 -14.80
C TYR A 280 0.63 -33.54 -13.67
N GLN A 281 1.65 -34.35 -13.33
CA GLN A 281 2.57 -34.02 -12.22
C GLN A 281 3.22 -32.64 -12.37
N SER A 282 3.59 -32.23 -13.59
CA SER A 282 4.15 -30.91 -13.87
C SER A 282 3.24 -29.75 -13.44
N ILE A 283 1.91 -29.95 -13.49
CA ILE A 283 0.93 -28.94 -13.06
C ILE A 283 0.64 -29.08 -11.56
N SER A 284 0.39 -30.31 -11.07
CA SER A 284 0.08 -30.53 -9.66
C SER A 284 1.24 -30.15 -8.73
N PHE A 285 2.51 -30.35 -9.15
CA PHE A 285 3.68 -29.93 -8.37
C PHE A 285 3.83 -28.41 -8.32
N LYS A 286 3.62 -27.71 -9.43
CA LYS A 286 3.57 -26.23 -9.43
C LYS A 286 2.53 -25.70 -8.43
N LEU A 287 1.32 -26.25 -8.44
CA LEU A 287 0.25 -25.86 -7.51
C LEU A 287 0.60 -26.19 -6.05
N ALA A 288 1.26 -27.30 -5.79
CA ALA A 288 1.73 -27.66 -4.45
C ALA A 288 2.81 -26.67 -3.95
N ASP A 289 3.78 -26.29 -4.80
CA ASP A 289 4.81 -25.31 -4.48
C ASP A 289 4.22 -23.91 -4.25
N MET A 290 3.24 -23.50 -5.06
CA MET A 290 2.50 -22.23 -4.86
C MET A 290 1.79 -22.23 -3.50
N ALA A 291 1.10 -23.30 -3.14
CA ALA A 291 0.40 -23.43 -1.86
C ALA A 291 1.37 -23.36 -0.66
N LEU A 292 2.52 -24.05 -0.75
CA LEU A 292 3.59 -23.98 0.27
C LEU A 292 4.11 -22.56 0.45
N LYS A 293 4.44 -21.88 -0.65
CA LYS A 293 4.93 -20.48 -0.61
C LYS A 293 3.92 -19.53 0.01
N LEU A 294 2.64 -19.68 -0.31
CA LEU A 294 1.56 -18.87 0.27
C LEU A 294 1.45 -19.07 1.79
N ASP A 295 1.54 -20.31 2.27
CA ASP A 295 1.47 -20.60 3.70
C ASP A 295 2.66 -20.00 4.46
N LEU A 296 3.88 -20.18 3.96
CA LEU A 296 5.09 -19.59 4.54
C LEU A 296 5.01 -18.05 4.57
N ALA A 297 4.55 -17.43 3.49
CA ALA A 297 4.42 -15.97 3.40
C ALA A 297 3.40 -15.44 4.41
N ARG A 298 2.24 -16.09 4.51
CA ARG A 298 1.18 -15.71 5.45
C ARG A 298 1.66 -15.80 6.89
N ASN A 299 2.32 -16.88 7.27
CA ASN A 299 2.85 -17.06 8.61
C ASN A 299 3.92 -16.01 8.95
N THR A 300 4.82 -15.68 8.02
CA THR A 300 5.83 -14.64 8.21
C THR A 300 5.20 -13.26 8.40
N LEU A 301 4.22 -12.90 7.56
CA LEU A 301 3.52 -11.62 7.63
C LEU A 301 2.71 -11.48 8.91
N TYR A 302 1.92 -12.49 9.27
CA TYR A 302 1.08 -12.45 10.45
C TYR A 302 1.88 -12.40 11.75
N ASN A 303 3.03 -13.06 11.79
CA ASN A 303 3.98 -12.92 12.91
C ASN A 303 4.48 -11.47 13.04
N ALA A 304 4.79 -10.78 11.93
CA ALA A 304 5.20 -9.38 11.98
C ALA A 304 4.08 -8.46 12.49
N CYS A 305 2.82 -8.74 12.14
CA CYS A 305 1.66 -8.03 12.66
C CYS A 305 1.50 -8.25 14.18
N ALA A 306 1.57 -9.50 14.63
CA ALA A 306 1.46 -9.84 16.05
C ALA A 306 2.56 -9.16 16.90
N LEU A 307 3.79 -9.03 16.40
CA LEU A 307 4.85 -8.28 17.07
C LEU A 307 4.49 -6.80 17.22
N LYS A 308 3.96 -6.18 16.16
CA LYS A 308 3.50 -4.79 16.20
C LYS A 308 2.37 -4.59 17.19
N ASP A 309 1.37 -5.47 17.21
CA ASP A 309 0.20 -5.37 18.08
C ASP A 309 0.55 -5.50 19.56
N VAL A 310 1.63 -6.22 19.91
CA VAL A 310 2.17 -6.29 21.27
C VAL A 310 3.28 -5.25 21.54
N ASN A 311 3.40 -4.22 20.71
CA ASN A 311 4.37 -3.13 20.81
C ASN A 311 5.84 -3.59 20.88
N LYS A 312 6.19 -4.70 20.23
CA LYS A 312 7.57 -5.15 20.02
C LYS A 312 8.15 -4.56 18.73
N SER A 313 9.49 -4.54 18.64
CA SER A 313 10.17 -4.19 17.39
C SER A 313 9.80 -5.20 16.29
N PHE A 314 9.38 -4.71 15.14
CA PHE A 314 8.93 -5.52 14.01
C PHE A 314 9.58 -5.12 12.67
N GLY A 315 10.46 -4.12 12.66
CA GLY A 315 11.03 -3.57 11.42
C GLY A 315 11.79 -4.60 10.57
N LYS A 316 12.50 -5.53 11.21
CA LYS A 316 13.18 -6.64 10.52
C LYS A 316 12.14 -7.60 9.89
N GLU A 317 11.15 -8.01 10.67
CA GLU A 317 10.09 -8.93 10.24
C GLU A 317 9.23 -8.31 9.15
N ALA A 318 8.94 -7.00 9.23
CA ALA A 318 8.24 -6.26 8.17
C ALA A 318 9.05 -6.25 6.86
N ALA A 319 10.36 -6.01 6.93
CA ALA A 319 11.23 -6.05 5.76
C ALA A 319 11.32 -7.47 5.15
N MET A 320 11.43 -8.51 5.98
CA MET A 320 11.43 -9.91 5.55
C MET A 320 10.08 -10.29 4.90
N SER A 321 8.97 -9.94 5.52
CA SER A 321 7.63 -10.22 5.00
C SER A 321 7.41 -9.54 3.65
N LYS A 322 7.74 -8.25 3.54
CA LYS A 322 7.57 -7.51 2.28
C LYS A 322 8.44 -8.08 1.18
N LEU A 323 9.70 -8.38 1.46
CA LEU A 323 10.61 -8.98 0.50
C LEU A 323 10.04 -10.32 0.00
N TYR A 324 9.74 -11.23 0.90
CA TYR A 324 9.28 -12.58 0.54
C TYR A 324 7.93 -12.57 -0.17
N CYS A 325 6.93 -11.85 0.36
CA CYS A 325 5.60 -11.74 -0.27
C CYS A 325 5.66 -11.11 -1.67
N SER A 326 6.54 -10.12 -1.89
CA SER A 326 6.73 -9.50 -3.21
C SER A 326 7.37 -10.44 -4.23
N GLU A 327 8.37 -11.22 -3.81
CA GLU A 327 9.04 -12.18 -4.69
C GLU A 327 8.11 -13.36 -5.06
N ILE A 328 7.38 -13.92 -4.10
CA ILE A 328 6.45 -15.02 -4.40
C ILE A 328 5.25 -14.56 -5.23
N ALA A 329 4.81 -13.30 -5.08
CA ALA A 329 3.72 -12.75 -5.89
C ALA A 329 4.10 -12.77 -7.39
N LYS A 330 5.37 -12.44 -7.71
CA LYS A 330 5.90 -12.55 -9.07
C LYS A 330 5.92 -14.01 -9.55
N GLU A 331 6.48 -14.89 -8.75
CA GLU A 331 6.63 -16.32 -9.12
C GLU A 331 5.26 -16.97 -9.34
N ILE A 332 4.32 -16.76 -8.41
CA ILE A 332 2.99 -17.36 -8.47
C ILE A 332 2.16 -16.78 -9.62
N ALA A 333 2.24 -15.47 -9.87
CA ALA A 333 1.53 -14.87 -11.00
C ALA A 333 2.09 -15.36 -12.35
N ASP A 334 3.41 -15.55 -12.46
CA ASP A 334 4.07 -16.08 -13.66
C ASP A 334 3.63 -17.54 -13.92
N GLU A 335 3.69 -18.39 -12.90
CA GLU A 335 3.25 -19.78 -12.99
C GLU A 335 1.75 -19.92 -13.27
N ALA A 336 0.94 -19.02 -12.72
CA ALA A 336 -0.49 -18.99 -13.01
C ALA A 336 -0.78 -18.66 -14.48
N VAL A 337 -0.10 -17.63 -15.04
CA VAL A 337 -0.19 -17.33 -16.49
C VAL A 337 0.26 -18.54 -17.32
N GLN A 338 1.34 -19.21 -16.92
CA GLN A 338 1.82 -20.41 -17.60
C GLN A 338 0.79 -21.55 -17.58
N ILE A 339 0.09 -21.77 -16.46
CA ILE A 339 -0.99 -22.77 -16.35
C ILE A 339 -2.16 -22.41 -17.25
N PHE A 340 -2.53 -21.14 -17.34
CA PHE A 340 -3.58 -20.64 -18.26
C PHE A 340 -3.16 -20.71 -19.74
N SER A 341 -1.86 -20.84 -20.03
CA SER A 341 -1.36 -20.91 -21.40
C SER A 341 -1.79 -19.67 -22.25
N GLY A 342 -2.09 -19.82 -23.51
CA GLY A 342 -2.53 -18.73 -24.40
C GLY A 342 -3.73 -17.93 -23.87
N GLN A 343 -4.63 -18.56 -23.11
CA GLN A 343 -5.75 -17.86 -22.46
C GLN A 343 -5.28 -16.83 -21.43
N GLY A 344 -4.19 -17.10 -20.71
CA GLY A 344 -3.62 -16.19 -19.71
C GLY A 344 -3.00 -14.92 -20.27
N LEU A 345 -2.81 -14.85 -21.60
CA LEU A 345 -2.24 -13.68 -22.27
C LEU A 345 -3.31 -12.69 -22.78
N LEU A 346 -4.59 -13.02 -22.57
CA LEU A 346 -5.71 -12.20 -23.05
C LEU A 346 -6.31 -11.37 -21.91
N LYS A 347 -6.67 -10.12 -22.20
CA LYS A 347 -7.36 -9.23 -21.25
C LYS A 347 -8.70 -9.75 -20.74
N SER A 348 -9.33 -10.67 -21.48
CA SER A 348 -10.53 -11.39 -21.04
C SER A 348 -10.27 -12.35 -19.87
N SER A 349 -9.01 -12.67 -19.60
CA SER A 349 -8.58 -13.48 -18.47
C SER A 349 -8.03 -12.58 -17.35
N PRO A 350 -8.62 -12.60 -16.14
CA PRO A 350 -8.15 -11.73 -15.05
C PRO A 350 -6.68 -11.93 -14.67
N ILE A 351 -6.10 -13.09 -14.96
CA ILE A 351 -4.74 -13.45 -14.53
C ILE A 351 -3.66 -12.55 -15.12
N GLU A 352 -3.86 -12.00 -16.36
CA GLU A 352 -2.90 -11.07 -16.96
C GLU A 352 -2.75 -9.79 -16.15
N ARG A 353 -3.85 -9.30 -15.52
CA ARG A 353 -3.82 -8.13 -14.64
C ARG A 353 -3.01 -8.41 -13.36
N PHE A 354 -3.16 -9.60 -12.77
CA PHE A 354 -2.37 -10.02 -11.62
C PHE A 354 -0.88 -10.10 -11.95
N TYR A 355 -0.53 -10.59 -13.15
CA TYR A 355 0.85 -10.61 -13.63
C TYR A 355 1.44 -9.19 -13.76
N ARG A 356 0.68 -8.22 -14.24
CA ARG A 356 1.11 -6.80 -14.30
C ARG A 356 1.17 -6.17 -12.91
N ASP A 357 0.14 -6.36 -12.10
CA ASP A 357 -0.06 -5.67 -10.82
C ASP A 357 0.98 -6.04 -9.76
N GLN A 358 1.49 -7.26 -9.77
CA GLN A 358 2.51 -7.68 -8.82
C GLN A 358 3.87 -6.97 -9.03
N ARG A 359 4.14 -6.43 -10.22
CA ARG A 359 5.50 -5.94 -10.55
C ARG A 359 5.96 -4.78 -9.67
N ILE A 360 5.07 -3.90 -9.28
CA ILE A 360 5.38 -2.75 -8.41
C ILE A 360 5.81 -3.17 -7.01
N LEU A 361 5.36 -4.33 -6.52
CA LEU A 361 5.61 -4.78 -5.15
C LEU A 361 7.12 -4.94 -4.85
N GLN A 362 7.93 -5.23 -5.84
CA GLN A 362 9.39 -5.33 -5.71
C GLN A 362 10.10 -3.96 -5.77
N ILE A 363 9.36 -2.88 -6.07
CA ILE A 363 9.89 -1.53 -6.30
C ILE A 363 9.40 -0.55 -5.23
N GLY A 364 8.09 -0.47 -5.02
CA GLY A 364 7.44 0.49 -4.10
C GLY A 364 7.74 0.20 -2.63
N GLU A 365 7.76 1.25 -1.82
CA GLU A 365 8.03 1.23 -0.36
C GLU A 365 9.34 0.53 0.03
N GLY A 366 10.36 0.72 -0.81
CA GLY A 366 11.68 0.10 -0.70
C GLY A 366 11.82 -1.06 -1.67
N THR A 367 12.81 -0.96 -2.57
CA THR A 367 13.09 -2.04 -3.53
C THR A 367 13.53 -3.31 -2.81
N SER A 368 13.47 -4.46 -3.50
CA SER A 368 13.96 -5.73 -2.96
C SER A 368 15.42 -5.64 -2.46
N GLU A 369 16.24 -4.80 -3.12
CA GLU A 369 17.63 -4.53 -2.72
C GLU A 369 17.68 -3.70 -1.42
N ILE A 370 16.86 -2.66 -1.30
CA ILE A 370 16.77 -1.84 -0.07
C ILE A 370 16.31 -2.69 1.11
N LEU A 371 15.36 -3.61 0.91
CA LEU A 371 14.92 -4.50 1.98
C LEU A 371 16.04 -5.46 2.44
N ARG A 372 16.86 -5.95 1.50
CA ARG A 372 18.06 -6.76 1.84
C ARG A 372 19.05 -5.93 2.67
N ILE A 373 19.27 -4.65 2.33
CA ILE A 373 20.09 -3.73 3.14
C ILE A 373 19.49 -3.56 4.54
N VAL A 374 18.17 -3.35 4.66
CA VAL A 374 17.50 -3.22 5.96
C VAL A 374 17.69 -4.49 6.80
N ILE A 375 17.46 -5.66 6.21
CA ILE A 375 17.66 -6.96 6.88
C ILE A 375 19.13 -7.13 7.32
N SER A 376 20.07 -6.84 6.43
CA SER A 376 21.51 -6.95 6.72
C SER A 376 21.92 -6.07 7.91
N LYS A 377 21.39 -4.85 8.00
CA LYS A 377 21.61 -3.96 9.16
C LYS A 377 21.10 -4.57 10.46
N HIS A 378 19.92 -5.18 10.45
CA HIS A 378 19.38 -5.87 11.61
C HIS A 378 20.19 -7.12 12.03
N LEU A 379 20.95 -7.70 11.09
CA LEU A 379 21.87 -8.80 11.35
C LEU A 379 23.28 -8.32 11.79
N GLY A 380 23.51 -7.01 11.85
CA GLY A 380 24.81 -6.43 12.19
C GLY A 380 25.86 -6.53 11.07
N LEU A 381 25.44 -6.65 9.80
CA LEU A 381 26.33 -6.82 8.64
C LEU A 381 26.63 -5.52 7.89
N ALA A 382 26.05 -4.39 8.26
CA ALA A 382 26.20 -3.10 7.56
C ALA A 382 26.22 -1.90 8.52
#